data_84f3d68904017fdf468500a87c7531d8
#
_entry.id   84f3d68904017fdf468500a87c7531d8
#
_cell.length_a   1.000
_cell.length_b   1.000
_cell.length_c   1.000
_cell.angle_alpha   90.00
_cell.angle_beta   90.00
_cell.angle_gamma   90.00
#
_symmetry.space_group_name_H-M   'P 1'
#
loop_
_entity.id
_entity.type
_entity.pdbx_description
1 polymer ?
#
loop_
_entity_poly.entity_id
_entity_poly.type
_entity_poly.pdbx_seq_one_letter_code
_entity_poly.pdbx_strand_id
1 'polypeptide(L)'
;VTGGAKVLADTLINKFGEQKAPFALGVAALLFGFPIFFDAGLVVMLPIVFSVAKRFGGSVLRYAFPVAGAFAVMHAFLPPHPGPVASGDLLGVNMGLMVLVGLICGIPPWYIGTYLFSMYISKKFFVELPKTFLNSSAISETSVQNPPPFGRVLFILVLPIFLILFDTGLNTLSVAKVIDGSALWVQSLRLIGKTPIALLITLLIAIALLRGERSYEQIESLCNSALGPICSIILVTGAGGMFGGVLRAGGIGDELSAMLSNTGMPIIIAAFIISMALRVAQGSATVALTTASALIAPTVAAATNLSQLDLCFIVISIASGATVFSHVNDSGFWLMSRFLEMDTKTTLKTWTMLETSIGFVGFIIALIGSIIF
;
A
#
# COMPACT_ATOMS: atom_id res chain seq x y z
N VAL A 1 19.61 -4.97 1.34
CA VAL A 1 20.60 -5.53 2.27
C VAL A 1 20.79 -7.04 2.02
N THR A 2 19.71 -7.83 1.93
CA THR A 2 19.78 -9.30 1.74
C THR A 2 19.72 -9.74 0.26
N GLY A 3 19.44 -8.84 -0.68
CA GLY A 3 19.24 -9.18 -2.09
C GLY A 3 17.87 -9.80 -2.41
N GLY A 4 16.97 -9.93 -1.43
CA GLY A 4 15.66 -10.57 -1.62
C GLY A 4 14.80 -9.94 -2.72
N ALA A 5 14.75 -8.61 -2.80
CA ALA A 5 14.03 -7.90 -3.86
C ALA A 5 14.60 -8.18 -5.25
N LYS A 6 15.94 -8.26 -5.39
CA LYS A 6 16.61 -8.61 -6.65
C LYS A 6 16.26 -10.04 -7.06
N VAL A 7 16.35 -11.00 -6.15
CA VAL A 7 16.00 -12.41 -6.42
C VAL A 7 14.55 -12.54 -6.89
N LEU A 8 13.63 -11.83 -6.26
CA LEU A 8 12.22 -11.83 -6.63
C LEU A 8 12.05 -11.28 -8.06
N ALA A 9 12.63 -10.11 -8.36
CA ALA A 9 12.54 -9.48 -9.66
C ALA A 9 13.17 -10.33 -10.76
N ASP A 10 14.40 -10.83 -10.57
CA ASP A 10 15.11 -11.65 -11.55
C ASP A 10 14.36 -12.95 -11.84
N THR A 11 13.84 -13.62 -10.81
CA THR A 11 13.06 -14.86 -10.96
C THR A 11 11.79 -14.62 -11.78
N LEU A 12 11.08 -13.52 -11.52
CA LEU A 12 9.86 -13.19 -12.26
C LEU A 12 10.16 -12.74 -13.70
N ILE A 13 11.23 -11.96 -13.93
CA ILE A 13 11.65 -11.58 -15.28
C ILE A 13 12.01 -12.83 -16.11
N ASN A 14 12.76 -13.77 -15.52
CA ASN A 14 13.10 -15.03 -16.19
C ASN A 14 11.85 -15.88 -16.50
N LYS A 15 10.85 -15.87 -15.63
CA LYS A 15 9.59 -16.61 -15.81
C LYS A 15 8.66 -15.99 -16.85
N PHE A 16 8.50 -14.66 -16.83
CA PHE A 16 7.59 -13.93 -17.73
C PHE A 16 8.24 -13.57 -19.08
N GLY A 17 9.56 -13.62 -19.16
CA GLY A 17 10.34 -13.22 -20.32
C GLY A 17 10.68 -11.73 -20.37
N GLU A 18 11.71 -11.39 -21.13
CA GLU A 18 12.27 -10.04 -21.22
C GLU A 18 11.27 -8.97 -21.71
N GLN A 19 10.41 -9.34 -22.67
CA GLN A 19 9.40 -8.42 -23.22
C GLN A 19 8.38 -7.98 -22.17
N LYS A 20 8.15 -8.79 -21.15
CA LYS A 20 7.23 -8.53 -20.03
C LYS A 20 7.96 -8.06 -18.77
N ALA A 21 9.23 -7.64 -18.87
CA ALA A 21 10.00 -7.15 -17.74
C ALA A 21 9.29 -6.05 -16.93
N PRO A 22 8.61 -5.04 -17.52
CA PRO A 22 7.86 -4.05 -16.77
C PRO A 22 6.72 -4.68 -15.93
N PHE A 23 6.03 -5.67 -16.49
CA PHE A 23 4.98 -6.42 -15.78
C PHE A 23 5.57 -7.25 -14.63
N ALA A 24 6.67 -7.97 -14.90
CA ALA A 24 7.36 -8.78 -13.90
C ALA A 24 7.86 -7.96 -12.71
N LEU A 25 8.45 -6.78 -12.99
CA LEU A 25 8.87 -5.83 -11.96
C LEU A 25 7.69 -5.31 -11.12
N GLY A 26 6.56 -4.99 -11.76
CA GLY A 26 5.36 -4.56 -11.07
C GLY A 26 4.77 -5.66 -10.19
N VAL A 27 4.71 -6.91 -10.66
CA VAL A 27 4.28 -8.07 -9.84
C VAL A 27 5.24 -8.30 -8.68
N ALA A 28 6.56 -8.19 -8.91
CA ALA A 28 7.55 -8.25 -7.83
C ALA A 28 7.30 -7.17 -6.77
N ALA A 29 6.99 -5.96 -7.23
CA ALA A 29 6.70 -4.83 -6.34
C ALA A 29 5.38 -5.00 -5.58
N LEU A 30 4.33 -5.60 -6.18
CA LEU A 30 3.11 -5.96 -5.45
C LEU A 30 3.41 -6.92 -4.29
N LEU A 31 4.16 -7.99 -4.56
CA LEU A 31 4.52 -8.97 -3.53
C LEU A 31 5.42 -8.36 -2.46
N PHE A 32 6.42 -7.59 -2.89
CA PHE A 32 7.39 -6.97 -1.98
C PHE A 32 6.78 -5.80 -1.19
N GLY A 33 5.86 -5.06 -1.80
CA GLY A 33 5.18 -3.91 -1.22
C GLY A 33 4.12 -4.25 -0.19
N PHE A 34 3.72 -5.52 -0.08
CA PHE A 34 2.71 -5.90 0.90
C PHE A 34 3.10 -5.53 2.35
N PRO A 35 4.31 -5.88 2.86
CA PRO A 35 4.74 -5.49 4.20
C PRO A 35 5.59 -4.22 4.24
N ILE A 36 5.91 -3.58 3.10
CA ILE A 36 6.92 -2.54 3.02
C ILE A 36 6.31 -1.21 2.59
N PHE A 37 6.66 -0.13 3.30
CA PHE A 37 6.22 1.23 2.96
C PHE A 37 6.70 1.66 1.58
N PHE A 38 5.90 2.52 0.95
CA PHE A 38 6.13 3.07 -0.38
C PHE A 38 7.57 3.61 -0.56
N ASP A 39 8.02 4.47 0.33
CA ASP A 39 9.33 5.13 0.23
C ASP A 39 10.48 4.12 0.30
N ALA A 40 10.42 3.21 1.28
CA ALA A 40 11.43 2.17 1.47
C ALA A 40 11.45 1.17 0.32
N GLY A 41 10.27 0.79 -0.18
CA GLY A 41 10.12 -0.09 -1.34
C GLY A 41 10.75 0.50 -2.59
N LEU A 42 10.50 1.77 -2.86
CA LEU A 42 11.10 2.49 -4.00
C LEU A 42 12.62 2.53 -3.92
N VAL A 43 13.19 2.94 -2.78
CA VAL A 43 14.65 3.01 -2.59
C VAL A 43 15.32 1.68 -2.90
N VAL A 44 14.69 0.55 -2.51
CA VAL A 44 15.23 -0.80 -2.73
C VAL A 44 15.05 -1.27 -4.17
N MET A 45 13.90 -0.96 -4.79
CA MET A 45 13.56 -1.47 -6.12
C MET A 45 14.10 -0.63 -7.28
N LEU A 46 14.27 0.69 -7.10
CA LEU A 46 14.70 1.57 -8.20
C LEU A 46 16.07 1.21 -8.79
N PRO A 47 17.12 0.83 -8.04
CA PRO A 47 18.37 0.35 -8.65
C PRO A 47 18.16 -0.87 -9.56
N ILE A 48 17.24 -1.79 -9.20
CA ILE A 48 16.89 -2.95 -10.01
C ILE A 48 16.15 -2.50 -11.26
N VAL A 49 15.18 -1.59 -11.11
CA VAL A 49 14.42 -0.98 -12.22
C VAL A 49 15.37 -0.30 -13.21
N PHE A 50 16.34 0.47 -12.73
CA PHE A 50 17.31 1.16 -13.58
C PHE A 50 18.24 0.19 -14.31
N SER A 51 18.68 -0.87 -13.64
CA SER A 51 19.48 -1.93 -14.27
C SER A 51 18.70 -2.61 -15.40
N VAL A 52 17.42 -2.90 -15.19
CA VAL A 52 16.53 -3.51 -16.19
C VAL A 52 16.25 -2.52 -17.33
N ALA A 53 15.98 -1.25 -17.01
CA ALA A 53 15.77 -0.20 -18.03
C ALA A 53 17.04 0.04 -18.86
N LYS A 54 18.23 -0.02 -18.26
CA LYS A 54 19.53 0.05 -18.98
C LYS A 54 19.71 -1.10 -19.94
N ARG A 55 19.30 -2.31 -19.53
CA ARG A 55 19.44 -3.54 -20.34
C ARG A 55 18.50 -3.54 -21.55
N PHE A 56 17.23 -3.15 -21.36
CA PHE A 56 16.20 -3.28 -22.39
C PHE A 56 15.88 -1.97 -23.13
N GLY A 57 16.39 -0.85 -22.63
CA GLY A 57 16.21 0.47 -23.25
C GLY A 57 14.79 1.03 -23.11
N GLY A 58 14.58 2.19 -23.73
CA GLY A 58 13.31 2.94 -23.67
C GLY A 58 13.23 3.91 -22.50
N SER A 59 12.06 4.53 -22.33
CA SER A 59 11.82 5.45 -21.22
C SER A 59 11.84 4.72 -19.87
N VAL A 60 12.51 5.29 -18.87
CA VAL A 60 12.55 4.73 -17.52
C VAL A 60 11.16 4.62 -16.89
N LEU A 61 10.21 5.47 -17.29
CA LEU A 61 8.82 5.43 -16.81
C LEU A 61 8.16 4.08 -17.07
N ARG A 62 8.53 3.42 -18.18
CA ARG A 62 7.99 2.12 -18.55
C ARG A 62 8.23 1.04 -17.48
N TYR A 63 9.33 1.16 -16.75
CA TYR A 63 9.77 0.19 -15.75
C TYR A 63 9.51 0.68 -14.32
N ALA A 64 9.72 1.97 -14.07
CA ALA A 64 9.59 2.56 -12.75
C ALA A 64 8.13 2.71 -12.30
N PHE A 65 7.23 3.08 -13.18
CA PHE A 65 5.83 3.33 -12.84
C PHE A 65 5.05 2.07 -12.44
N PRO A 66 5.19 0.91 -13.13
CA PRO A 66 4.57 -0.33 -12.65
C PRO A 66 4.99 -0.72 -11.23
N VAL A 67 6.24 -0.40 -10.86
CA VAL A 67 6.79 -0.64 -9.53
C VAL A 67 6.26 0.38 -8.52
N ALA A 68 6.37 1.67 -8.84
CA ALA A 68 5.92 2.73 -7.94
C ALA A 68 4.42 2.66 -7.67
N GLY A 69 3.61 2.45 -8.72
CA GLY A 69 2.17 2.30 -8.55
C GLY A 69 1.77 1.00 -7.84
N ALA A 70 2.57 -0.07 -7.94
CA ALA A 70 2.36 -1.28 -7.13
C ALA A 70 2.53 -0.96 -5.63
N PHE A 71 3.57 -0.24 -5.26
CA PHE A 71 3.76 0.21 -3.88
C PHE A 71 2.66 1.17 -3.43
N ALA A 72 2.22 2.09 -4.30
CA ALA A 72 1.13 3.02 -4.00
C ALA A 72 -0.18 2.28 -3.71
N VAL A 73 -0.54 1.31 -4.56
CA VAL A 73 -1.74 0.48 -4.36
C VAL A 73 -1.63 -0.33 -3.06
N MET A 74 -0.51 -1.03 -2.83
CA MET A 74 -0.33 -1.81 -1.61
C MET A 74 -0.44 -0.93 -0.37
N HIS A 75 0.21 0.24 -0.40
CA HIS A 75 0.21 1.19 0.71
C HIS A 75 -1.17 1.78 1.03
N ALA A 76 -1.99 2.07 0.01
CA ALA A 76 -3.27 2.71 0.20
C ALA A 76 -4.42 1.73 0.46
N PHE A 77 -4.40 0.54 -0.15
CA PHE A 77 -5.55 -0.37 -0.19
C PHE A 77 -5.48 -1.52 0.81
N LEU A 78 -4.28 -1.89 1.29
CA LEU A 78 -4.13 -3.14 2.05
C LEU A 78 -3.59 -2.97 3.46
N PRO A 79 -4.21 -3.62 4.47
CA PRO A 79 -3.49 -3.98 5.67
C PRO A 79 -2.26 -4.85 5.31
N PRO A 80 -1.13 -4.77 6.01
CA PRO A 80 -0.95 -4.13 7.31
C PRO A 80 -0.50 -2.66 7.27
N HIS A 81 -0.64 -1.97 6.15
CA HIS A 81 -0.27 -0.55 6.08
C HIS A 81 -1.11 0.30 7.03
N PRO A 82 -0.51 1.34 7.66
CA PRO A 82 -1.16 2.09 8.73
C PRO A 82 -2.47 2.77 8.32
N GLY A 83 -2.55 3.30 7.11
CA GLY A 83 -3.74 3.95 6.58
C GLY A 83 -4.96 3.02 6.57
N PRO A 84 -4.90 1.91 5.81
CA PRO A 84 -5.98 0.91 5.77
C PRO A 84 -6.32 0.32 7.14
N VAL A 85 -5.31 0.06 8.00
CA VAL A 85 -5.54 -0.45 9.35
C VAL A 85 -6.30 0.56 10.20
N ALA A 86 -5.84 1.81 10.26
CA ALA A 86 -6.51 2.85 11.05
C ALA A 86 -7.93 3.14 10.53
N SER A 87 -8.13 3.15 9.21
CA SER A 87 -9.45 3.33 8.61
C SER A 87 -10.39 2.18 8.92
N GLY A 88 -9.90 0.95 8.81
CA GLY A 88 -10.68 -0.23 9.14
C GLY A 88 -11.05 -0.29 10.62
N ASP A 89 -10.15 0.08 11.52
CA ASP A 89 -10.43 0.16 12.96
C ASP A 89 -11.48 1.24 13.27
N LEU A 90 -11.38 2.43 12.65
CA LEU A 90 -12.32 3.54 12.81
C LEU A 90 -13.74 3.18 12.32
N LEU A 91 -13.85 2.38 11.27
CA LEU A 91 -15.12 1.98 10.66
C LEU A 91 -15.60 0.59 11.13
N GLY A 92 -14.86 -0.10 12.00
CA GLY A 92 -15.25 -1.41 12.54
C GLY A 92 -15.15 -2.56 11.52
N VAL A 93 -14.19 -2.47 10.59
CA VAL A 93 -13.98 -3.48 9.53
C VAL A 93 -13.20 -4.69 10.06
N ASN A 94 -13.59 -5.88 9.65
CA ASN A 94 -12.80 -7.08 9.88
C ASN A 94 -11.52 -7.02 9.03
N MET A 95 -10.34 -6.98 9.69
CA MET A 95 -9.05 -6.79 9.02
C MET A 95 -8.69 -7.87 8.01
N GLY A 96 -9.05 -9.13 8.28
CA GLY A 96 -8.76 -10.19 7.32
C GLY A 96 -9.67 -10.12 6.09
N LEU A 97 -10.95 -9.77 6.26
CA LEU A 97 -11.83 -9.49 5.14
C LEU A 97 -11.30 -8.30 4.34
N MET A 98 -10.81 -7.25 5.02
CA MET A 98 -10.19 -6.10 4.38
C MET A 98 -8.94 -6.48 3.57
N VAL A 99 -8.12 -7.42 4.03
CA VAL A 99 -6.99 -7.95 3.26
C VAL A 99 -7.48 -8.63 1.98
N LEU A 100 -8.50 -9.50 2.07
CA LEU A 100 -9.04 -10.19 0.90
C LEU A 100 -9.65 -9.22 -0.12
N VAL A 101 -10.53 -8.33 0.35
CA VAL A 101 -11.17 -7.33 -0.51
C VAL A 101 -10.12 -6.38 -1.10
N GLY A 102 -9.16 -5.92 -0.29
CA GLY A 102 -8.07 -5.06 -0.72
C GLY A 102 -7.18 -5.71 -1.78
N LEU A 103 -6.85 -7.01 -1.65
CA LEU A 103 -6.12 -7.75 -2.67
C LEU A 103 -6.89 -7.81 -4.00
N ILE A 104 -8.17 -8.16 -3.95
CA ILE A 104 -9.01 -8.26 -5.15
C ILE A 104 -9.20 -6.88 -5.78
N CYS A 105 -9.56 -5.88 -4.97
CA CYS A 105 -9.80 -4.51 -5.45
C CYS A 105 -8.51 -3.76 -5.83
N GLY A 106 -7.34 -4.19 -5.35
CA GLY A 106 -6.05 -3.56 -5.67
C GLY A 106 -5.48 -3.99 -7.03
N ILE A 107 -5.83 -5.21 -7.52
CA ILE A 107 -5.32 -5.71 -8.81
C ILE A 107 -5.73 -4.83 -10.00
N PRO A 108 -7.02 -4.44 -10.19
CA PRO A 108 -7.42 -3.61 -11.33
C PRO A 108 -6.78 -2.21 -11.33
N PRO A 109 -6.71 -1.45 -10.22
CA PRO A 109 -6.00 -0.18 -10.17
C PRO A 109 -4.52 -0.31 -10.54
N TRP A 110 -3.85 -1.36 -10.06
CA TRP A 110 -2.48 -1.63 -10.46
C TRP A 110 -2.38 -1.98 -11.94
N TYR A 111 -3.20 -2.89 -12.45
CA TYR A 111 -3.08 -3.33 -13.84
C TYR A 111 -3.49 -2.24 -14.83
N ILE A 112 -4.65 -1.61 -14.63
CA ILE A 112 -5.20 -0.59 -15.54
C ILE A 112 -4.57 0.77 -15.24
N GLY A 113 -4.69 1.23 -14.00
CA GLY A 113 -4.28 2.55 -13.55
C GLY A 113 -2.77 2.75 -13.53
N THR A 114 -2.00 1.66 -13.39
CA THR A 114 -0.54 1.72 -13.32
C THR A 114 0.12 1.09 -14.52
N TYR A 115 -0.02 -0.22 -14.73
CA TYR A 115 0.73 -0.94 -15.75
C TYR A 115 0.36 -0.49 -17.17
N LEU A 116 -0.92 -0.51 -17.52
CA LEU A 116 -1.35 -0.07 -18.86
C LEU A 116 -1.09 1.43 -19.05
N PHE A 117 -1.34 2.23 -18.01
CA PHE A 117 -1.04 3.66 -18.05
C PHE A 117 0.45 3.92 -18.26
N SER A 118 1.35 3.19 -17.61
CA SER A 118 2.79 3.35 -17.80
C SER A 118 3.25 2.98 -19.20
N MET A 119 2.64 1.95 -19.82
CA MET A 119 2.90 1.62 -21.23
C MET A 119 2.47 2.72 -22.18
N TYR A 120 1.40 3.44 -21.86
CA TYR A 120 0.90 4.56 -22.62
C TYR A 120 1.73 5.84 -22.40
N ILE A 121 1.94 6.23 -21.15
CA ILE A 121 2.59 7.50 -20.81
C ILE A 121 4.08 7.50 -21.18
N SER A 122 4.76 6.36 -21.09
CA SER A 122 6.17 6.21 -21.48
C SER A 122 6.44 6.40 -22.97
N LYS A 123 5.40 6.28 -23.80
CA LYS A 123 5.48 6.63 -25.25
C LYS A 123 5.34 8.12 -25.51
N LYS A 124 4.64 8.86 -24.62
CA LYS A 124 4.42 10.30 -24.74
C LYS A 124 5.50 11.12 -24.06
N PHE A 125 6.04 10.62 -22.94
CA PHE A 125 7.08 11.26 -22.17
C PHE A 125 8.29 10.33 -22.08
N PHE A 126 9.32 10.68 -22.84
CA PHE A 126 10.57 9.96 -22.73
C PHE A 126 11.40 10.56 -21.59
N VAL A 127 11.62 9.75 -20.57
CA VAL A 127 12.50 10.10 -19.44
C VAL A 127 13.69 9.16 -19.50
N GLU A 128 14.88 9.76 -19.55
CA GLU A 128 16.15 9.04 -19.58
C GLU A 128 16.46 8.37 -18.24
N LEU A 129 17.43 7.47 -18.23
CA LEU A 129 17.99 6.96 -16.99
C LEU A 129 18.64 8.08 -16.20
N PRO A 130 18.44 8.15 -14.87
CA PRO A 130 19.03 9.16 -14.02
C PRO A 130 20.55 9.21 -14.16
N LYS A 131 21.10 10.41 -14.31
CA LYS A 131 22.56 10.61 -14.44
C LYS A 131 23.31 10.17 -13.18
N THR A 132 22.70 10.35 -12.03
CA THR A 132 23.20 9.86 -10.74
C THR A 132 23.41 8.35 -10.76
N PHE A 133 22.49 7.58 -11.35
CA PHE A 133 22.65 6.14 -11.52
C PHE A 133 23.73 5.78 -12.54
N LEU A 134 23.78 6.47 -13.67
CA LEU A 134 24.79 6.23 -14.72
C LEU A 134 26.20 6.49 -14.22
N ASN A 135 26.38 7.54 -13.42
CA ASN A 135 27.68 7.90 -12.83
C ASN A 135 28.08 6.97 -11.68
N SER A 136 27.11 6.43 -10.93
CA SER A 136 27.37 5.48 -9.83
C SER A 136 27.56 4.04 -10.30
N SER A 137 27.15 3.69 -11.51
CA SER A 137 27.40 2.36 -12.08
C SER A 137 28.87 2.06 -12.38
N ALA A 138 29.76 3.05 -12.18
CA ALA A 138 31.20 2.82 -12.03
C ALA A 138 31.60 2.30 -10.62
N ILE A 139 30.68 2.35 -9.64
CA ILE A 139 30.87 1.87 -8.27
C ILE A 139 30.01 0.64 -8.09
N SER A 140 30.63 -0.52 -8.32
CA SER A 140 30.27 -1.85 -7.80
C SER A 140 28.80 -2.25 -7.92
N GLU A 141 28.48 -3.14 -8.85
CA GLU A 141 27.54 -4.22 -8.59
C GLU A 141 27.97 -4.88 -7.26
N THR A 142 27.44 -4.42 -6.15
CA THR A 142 27.53 -5.16 -4.88
C THR A 142 26.69 -6.41 -5.11
N SER A 143 27.33 -7.40 -5.72
CA SER A 143 26.82 -8.76 -5.76
C SER A 143 26.69 -9.19 -4.32
N VAL A 144 25.46 -9.26 -3.83
CA VAL A 144 25.19 -9.85 -2.52
C VAL A 144 25.71 -11.30 -2.62
N GLN A 145 26.81 -11.57 -1.93
CA GLN A 145 27.29 -12.95 -1.83
C GLN A 145 26.20 -13.78 -1.15
N ASN A 146 25.80 -14.87 -1.79
CA ASN A 146 24.77 -15.79 -1.33
C ASN A 146 23.37 -15.14 -1.09
N PRO A 147 22.67 -14.68 -2.13
CA PRO A 147 21.31 -14.18 -1.97
C PRO A 147 20.35 -15.29 -1.50
N PRO A 148 19.33 -14.98 -0.70
CA PRO A 148 18.38 -15.96 -0.21
C PRO A 148 17.60 -16.60 -1.37
N PRO A 149 17.22 -17.88 -1.28
CA PRO A 149 16.41 -18.53 -2.32
C PRO A 149 15.02 -17.88 -2.41
N PHE A 150 14.46 -17.83 -3.63
CA PHE A 150 13.16 -17.23 -3.94
C PHE A 150 12.05 -17.67 -2.98
N GLY A 151 11.94 -18.99 -2.71
CA GLY A 151 10.91 -19.53 -1.82
C GLY A 151 11.00 -19.00 -0.38
N ARG A 152 12.20 -18.74 0.13
CA ARG A 152 12.40 -18.16 1.47
C ARG A 152 11.94 -16.70 1.52
N VAL A 153 12.23 -15.93 0.47
CA VAL A 153 11.77 -14.53 0.36
C VAL A 153 10.24 -14.49 0.26
N LEU A 154 9.67 -15.31 -0.62
CA LEU A 154 8.22 -15.38 -0.82
C LEU A 154 7.50 -15.81 0.47
N PHE A 155 8.02 -16.82 1.18
CA PHE A 155 7.46 -17.26 2.46
C PHE A 155 7.36 -16.12 3.47
N ILE A 156 8.43 -15.33 3.65
CA ILE A 156 8.45 -14.21 4.59
C ILE A 156 7.45 -13.12 4.18
N LEU A 157 7.33 -12.85 2.88
CA LEU A 157 6.40 -11.82 2.38
C LEU A 157 4.92 -12.24 2.55
N VAL A 158 4.62 -13.53 2.40
CA VAL A 158 3.24 -14.05 2.48
C VAL A 158 2.84 -14.37 3.92
N LEU A 159 3.80 -14.59 4.81
CA LEU A 159 3.53 -15.01 6.19
C LEU A 159 2.56 -14.09 6.96
N PRO A 160 2.70 -12.74 6.95
CA PRO A 160 1.76 -11.88 7.66
C PRO A 160 0.34 -11.97 7.08
N ILE A 161 0.21 -12.12 5.75
CA ILE A 161 -1.10 -12.34 5.12
C ILE A 161 -1.74 -13.61 5.68
N PHE A 162 -0.99 -14.71 5.68
CA PHE A 162 -1.47 -15.99 6.17
C PHE A 162 -1.93 -15.91 7.63
N LEU A 163 -1.14 -15.27 8.49
CA LEU A 163 -1.48 -15.13 9.91
C LEU A 163 -2.75 -14.29 10.11
N ILE A 164 -2.90 -13.17 9.41
CA ILE A 164 -4.08 -12.31 9.50
C ILE A 164 -5.33 -13.03 8.96
N LEU A 165 -5.21 -13.73 7.84
CA LEU A 165 -6.31 -14.52 7.28
C LEU A 165 -6.69 -15.69 8.19
N PHE A 166 -5.74 -16.27 8.90
CA PHE A 166 -5.98 -17.34 9.85
C PHE A 166 -6.83 -16.86 11.06
N ASP A 167 -6.53 -15.65 11.63
CA ASP A 167 -7.41 -15.03 12.64
C ASP A 167 -8.83 -14.84 12.10
N THR A 168 -8.95 -14.36 10.87
CA THR A 168 -10.26 -14.15 10.24
C THR A 168 -11.03 -15.45 10.06
N GLY A 169 -10.37 -16.51 9.62
CA GLY A 169 -10.98 -17.83 9.49
C GLY A 169 -11.51 -18.34 10.84
N LEU A 170 -10.69 -18.27 11.90
CA LEU A 170 -11.10 -18.65 13.25
C LEU A 170 -12.25 -17.78 13.77
N ASN A 171 -12.23 -16.47 13.50
CA ASN A 171 -13.33 -15.57 13.86
C ASN A 171 -14.63 -15.97 13.17
N THR A 172 -14.58 -16.24 11.87
CA THR A 172 -15.74 -16.66 11.08
C THR A 172 -16.34 -17.96 11.61
N LEU A 173 -15.51 -18.97 11.92
CA LEU A 173 -15.94 -20.23 12.50
C LEU A 173 -16.57 -20.03 13.89
N SER A 174 -16.03 -19.10 14.68
CA SER A 174 -16.55 -18.75 15.99
C SER A 174 -17.92 -18.05 15.88
N VAL A 175 -18.08 -17.08 14.99
CA VAL A 175 -19.36 -16.39 14.73
C VAL A 175 -20.41 -17.36 14.20
N ALA A 176 -20.01 -18.29 13.33
CA ALA A 176 -20.86 -19.36 12.82
C ALA A 176 -21.19 -20.45 13.88
N LYS A 177 -20.68 -20.31 15.13
CA LYS A 177 -20.85 -21.27 16.23
C LYS A 177 -20.35 -22.69 15.94
N VAL A 178 -19.42 -22.82 14.99
CA VAL A 178 -18.74 -24.10 14.68
C VAL A 178 -17.69 -24.43 15.74
N ILE A 179 -17.04 -23.39 16.28
CA ILE A 179 -16.07 -23.48 17.37
C ILE A 179 -16.46 -22.54 18.49
N ASP A 180 -16.07 -22.89 19.73
CA ASP A 180 -16.24 -21.99 20.88
C ASP A 180 -15.21 -20.87 20.86
N GLY A 181 -15.64 -19.66 20.49
CA GLY A 181 -14.80 -18.46 20.43
C GLY A 181 -14.24 -18.01 21.79
N SER A 182 -14.81 -18.48 22.91
CA SER A 182 -14.32 -18.20 24.25
C SER A 182 -13.23 -19.19 24.70
N ALA A 183 -13.05 -20.30 23.99
CA ALA A 183 -12.04 -21.29 24.32
C ALA A 183 -10.62 -20.65 24.24
N LEU A 184 -9.79 -20.95 25.26
CA LEU A 184 -8.45 -20.37 25.39
C LEU A 184 -7.56 -20.60 24.16
N TRP A 185 -7.63 -21.78 23.57
CA TRP A 185 -6.87 -22.12 22.37
C TRP A 185 -7.29 -21.26 21.15
N VAL A 186 -8.60 -20.97 21.00
CA VAL A 186 -9.12 -20.11 19.93
C VAL A 186 -8.60 -18.69 20.13
N GLN A 187 -8.73 -18.14 21.34
CA GLN A 187 -8.26 -16.80 21.65
C GLN A 187 -6.74 -16.67 21.46
N SER A 188 -5.96 -17.67 21.88
CA SER A 188 -4.51 -17.70 21.72
C SER A 188 -4.09 -17.72 20.24
N LEU A 189 -4.73 -18.54 19.42
CA LEU A 189 -4.44 -18.62 17.99
C LEU A 189 -4.89 -17.33 17.24
N ARG A 190 -6.02 -16.75 17.63
CA ARG A 190 -6.48 -15.49 17.08
C ARG A 190 -5.55 -14.33 17.44
N LEU A 191 -4.94 -14.37 18.65
CA LEU A 191 -3.95 -13.36 19.05
C LEU A 191 -2.75 -13.32 18.09
N ILE A 192 -2.29 -14.50 17.64
CA ILE A 192 -1.17 -14.61 16.68
C ILE A 192 -1.48 -13.93 15.35
N GLY A 193 -2.74 -13.94 14.93
CA GLY A 193 -3.20 -13.31 13.69
C GLY A 193 -3.51 -11.81 13.79
N LYS A 194 -3.48 -11.23 15.00
CA LYS A 194 -3.61 -9.77 15.13
C LYS A 194 -2.48 -9.05 14.41
N THR A 195 -2.81 -8.04 13.61
CA THR A 195 -1.86 -7.38 12.71
C THR A 195 -0.51 -7.02 13.36
N PRO A 196 -0.44 -6.39 14.55
CA PRO A 196 0.85 -6.06 15.17
C PRO A 196 1.66 -7.32 15.55
N ILE A 197 0.98 -8.38 16.01
CA ILE A 197 1.62 -9.64 16.45
C ILE A 197 2.08 -10.43 15.23
N ALA A 198 1.25 -10.54 14.18
CA ALA A 198 1.61 -11.19 12.93
C ALA A 198 2.86 -10.54 12.30
N LEU A 199 2.96 -9.20 12.32
CA LEU A 199 4.13 -8.48 11.83
C LEU A 199 5.36 -8.71 12.71
N LEU A 200 5.21 -8.72 14.03
CA LEU A 200 6.31 -9.01 14.96
C LEU A 200 6.85 -10.43 14.75
N ILE A 201 5.98 -11.43 14.65
CA ILE A 201 6.36 -12.81 14.37
C ILE A 201 7.10 -12.88 13.01
N THR A 202 6.57 -12.21 12.00
CA THR A 202 7.19 -12.17 10.67
C THR A 202 8.58 -11.54 10.73
N LEU A 203 8.77 -10.45 11.49
CA LEU A 203 10.07 -9.81 11.68
C LEU A 203 11.07 -10.76 12.34
N LEU A 204 10.69 -11.44 13.41
CA LEU A 204 11.55 -12.40 14.12
C LEU A 204 11.96 -13.57 13.21
N ILE A 205 11.02 -14.11 12.44
CA ILE A 205 11.28 -15.17 11.45
C ILE A 205 12.17 -14.64 10.32
N ALA A 206 11.93 -13.43 9.83
CA ALA A 206 12.78 -12.80 8.81
C ALA A 206 14.21 -12.62 9.30
N ILE A 207 14.42 -12.16 10.54
CA ILE A 207 15.74 -12.09 11.15
C ILE A 207 16.40 -13.47 11.20
N ALA A 208 15.69 -14.48 11.68
CA ALA A 208 16.23 -15.85 11.78
C ALA A 208 16.62 -16.43 10.42
N LEU A 209 15.79 -16.24 9.38
CA LEU A 209 15.99 -16.84 8.07
C LEU A 209 16.89 -16.03 7.12
N LEU A 210 16.96 -14.71 7.30
CA LEU A 210 17.72 -13.81 6.41
C LEU A 210 18.99 -13.22 7.05
N ARG A 211 19.24 -13.52 8.31
CA ARG A 211 20.41 -13.01 9.02
C ARG A 211 21.72 -13.34 8.28
N GLY A 212 21.85 -14.58 7.79
CA GLY A 212 23.12 -15.07 7.22
C GLY A 212 24.23 -15.01 8.27
N GLU A 213 25.39 -14.47 7.87
CA GLU A 213 26.58 -14.32 8.72
C GLU A 213 26.60 -13.02 9.53
N ARG A 214 25.51 -12.22 9.51
CA ARG A 214 25.47 -10.92 10.21
C ARG A 214 25.47 -11.10 11.71
N SER A 215 26.24 -10.26 12.42
CA SER A 215 26.21 -10.19 13.87
C SER A 215 24.89 -9.59 14.38
N TYR A 216 24.58 -9.79 15.67
CA TYR A 216 23.40 -9.19 16.29
C TYR A 216 23.48 -7.66 16.30
N GLU A 217 24.68 -7.07 16.46
CA GLU A 217 24.91 -5.62 16.38
C GLU A 217 24.56 -5.04 15.00
N GLN A 218 24.89 -5.77 13.92
CA GLN A 218 24.53 -5.38 12.57
C GLN A 218 23.02 -5.45 12.34
N ILE A 219 22.35 -6.42 12.91
CA ILE A 219 20.87 -6.53 12.84
C ILE A 219 20.23 -5.43 13.66
N GLU A 220 20.73 -5.14 14.85
CA GLU A 220 20.27 -4.03 15.68
C GLU A 220 20.41 -2.70 14.94
N SER A 221 21.57 -2.45 14.34
CA SER A 221 21.79 -1.24 13.51
C SER A 221 20.80 -1.13 12.36
N LEU A 222 20.47 -2.25 11.68
CA LEU A 222 19.45 -2.28 10.63
C LEU A 222 18.04 -1.96 11.17
N CYS A 223 17.69 -2.51 12.33
CA CYS A 223 16.41 -2.21 12.98
C CYS A 223 16.35 -0.74 13.41
N ASN A 224 17.41 -0.23 14.01
CA ASN A 224 17.50 1.17 14.43
C ASN A 224 17.40 2.15 13.25
N SER A 225 17.99 1.82 12.10
CA SER A 225 17.89 2.65 10.89
C SER A 225 16.45 2.76 10.34
N ALA A 226 15.59 1.79 10.64
CA ALA A 226 14.18 1.81 10.23
C ALA A 226 13.29 2.68 11.15
N LEU A 227 13.74 3.03 12.36
CA LEU A 227 12.93 3.77 13.32
C LEU A 227 12.65 5.21 12.89
N GLY A 228 13.62 5.89 12.26
CA GLY A 228 13.45 7.28 11.80
C GLY A 228 12.24 7.49 10.89
N PRO A 229 12.09 6.77 9.77
CA PRO A 229 10.90 6.81 8.93
C PRO A 229 9.61 6.44 9.67
N ILE A 230 9.66 5.44 10.58
CA ILE A 230 8.49 4.98 11.36
C ILE A 230 8.02 6.07 12.34
N CYS A 231 8.90 6.84 12.96
CA CYS A 231 8.52 7.93 13.86
C CYS A 231 7.61 8.94 13.17
N SER A 232 7.91 9.33 11.94
CA SER A 232 7.06 10.23 11.15
C SER A 232 5.67 9.64 10.92
N ILE A 233 5.58 8.35 10.64
CA ILE A 233 4.31 7.65 10.42
C ILE A 233 3.48 7.62 11.71
N ILE A 234 4.08 7.30 12.84
CA ILE A 234 3.41 7.30 14.16
C ILE A 234 2.86 8.68 14.47
N LEU A 235 3.67 9.74 14.29
CA LEU A 235 3.25 11.13 14.55
C LEU A 235 2.09 11.54 13.63
N VAL A 236 2.19 11.25 12.34
CA VAL A 236 1.16 11.59 11.35
C VAL A 236 -0.15 10.84 11.64
N THR A 237 -0.08 9.53 11.90
CA THR A 237 -1.25 8.72 12.20
C THR A 237 -1.89 9.16 13.52
N GLY A 238 -1.09 9.43 14.55
CA GLY A 238 -1.56 9.96 15.83
C GLY A 238 -2.22 11.34 15.69
N ALA A 239 -1.59 12.26 14.96
CA ALA A 239 -2.14 13.58 14.69
C ALA A 239 -3.46 13.50 13.90
N GLY A 240 -3.53 12.64 12.88
CA GLY A 240 -4.76 12.38 12.11
C GLY A 240 -5.89 11.85 13.00
N GLY A 241 -5.58 10.90 13.89
CA GLY A 241 -6.53 10.37 14.86
C GLY A 241 -7.02 11.43 15.86
N MET A 242 -6.13 12.27 16.39
CA MET A 242 -6.48 13.38 17.28
C MET A 242 -7.34 14.43 16.55
N PHE A 243 -6.99 14.82 15.34
CA PHE A 243 -7.76 15.74 14.51
C PHE A 243 -9.16 15.20 14.25
N GLY A 244 -9.28 13.91 13.85
CA GLY A 244 -10.56 13.25 13.68
C GLY A 244 -11.38 13.20 14.99
N GLY A 245 -10.73 13.04 16.15
CA GLY A 245 -11.35 13.13 17.47
C GLY A 245 -11.93 14.52 17.76
N VAL A 246 -11.18 15.58 17.47
CA VAL A 246 -11.64 16.98 17.62
C VAL A 246 -12.83 17.27 16.71
N LEU A 247 -12.78 16.84 15.44
CA LEU A 247 -13.88 17.04 14.49
C LEU A 247 -15.17 16.33 14.96
N ARG A 248 -15.04 15.10 15.50
CA ARG A 248 -16.19 14.40 16.09
C ARG A 248 -16.73 15.11 17.32
N ALA A 249 -15.87 15.52 18.26
CA ALA A 249 -16.27 16.25 19.45
C ALA A 249 -16.89 17.63 19.13
N GLY A 250 -16.48 18.25 18.01
CA GLY A 250 -17.04 19.49 17.48
C GLY A 250 -18.37 19.34 16.74
N GLY A 251 -18.93 18.12 16.62
CA GLY A 251 -20.20 17.87 15.94
C GLY A 251 -20.14 17.91 14.40
N ILE A 252 -18.95 18.12 13.81
CA ILE A 252 -18.79 18.21 12.35
C ILE A 252 -19.19 16.90 11.67
N GLY A 253 -18.94 15.75 12.33
CA GLY A 253 -19.36 14.45 11.82
C GLY A 253 -20.89 14.30 11.72
N ASP A 254 -21.61 14.80 12.72
CA ASP A 254 -23.07 14.75 12.76
C ASP A 254 -23.70 15.70 11.72
N GLU A 255 -23.13 16.91 11.57
CA GLU A 255 -23.53 17.87 10.53
C GLU A 255 -23.28 17.29 9.12
N LEU A 256 -22.13 16.68 8.90
CA LEU A 256 -21.81 16.00 7.63
C LEU A 256 -22.78 14.85 7.36
N SER A 257 -23.11 14.05 8.38
CA SER A 257 -24.11 12.99 8.28
C SER A 257 -25.50 13.51 7.89
N ALA A 258 -25.92 14.61 8.51
CA ALA A 258 -27.19 15.27 8.17
C ALA A 258 -27.18 15.82 6.73
N MET A 259 -26.09 16.46 6.30
CA MET A 259 -25.94 16.91 4.91
C MET A 259 -26.02 15.76 3.91
N LEU A 260 -25.31 14.66 4.16
CA LEU A 260 -25.32 13.49 3.28
C LEU A 260 -26.71 12.86 3.21
N SER A 261 -27.40 12.74 4.34
CA SER A 261 -28.80 12.25 4.39
C SER A 261 -29.74 13.13 3.59
N ASN A 262 -29.58 14.45 3.69
CA ASN A 262 -30.43 15.42 2.96
C ASN A 262 -30.17 15.42 1.44
N THR A 263 -28.93 15.13 1.02
CA THR A 263 -28.58 15.06 -0.41
C THR A 263 -28.91 13.72 -1.04
N GLY A 264 -29.17 12.68 -0.26
CA GLY A 264 -29.34 11.31 -0.73
C GLY A 264 -28.07 10.70 -1.36
N MET A 265 -26.90 11.31 -1.11
CA MET A 265 -25.64 10.84 -1.67
C MET A 265 -25.20 9.53 -0.99
N PRO A 266 -24.94 8.44 -1.74
CA PRO A 266 -24.41 7.21 -1.18
C PRO A 266 -23.10 7.46 -0.40
N ILE A 267 -22.97 6.83 0.77
CA ILE A 267 -21.80 6.98 1.65
C ILE A 267 -20.48 6.70 0.91
N ILE A 268 -20.46 5.71 0.04
CA ILE A 268 -19.28 5.32 -0.74
C ILE A 268 -18.80 6.44 -1.68
N ILE A 269 -19.72 7.21 -2.26
CA ILE A 269 -19.38 8.37 -3.13
C ILE A 269 -18.87 9.52 -2.29
N ALA A 270 -19.57 9.83 -1.18
CA ALA A 270 -19.14 10.85 -0.24
C ALA A 270 -17.74 10.56 0.32
N ALA A 271 -17.48 9.30 0.66
CA ALA A 271 -16.19 8.80 1.14
C ALA A 271 -15.05 9.11 0.17
N PHE A 272 -15.26 8.84 -1.12
CA PHE A 272 -14.30 9.17 -2.17
C PHE A 272 -14.04 10.67 -2.28
N ILE A 273 -15.11 11.47 -2.37
CA ILE A 273 -15.02 12.93 -2.58
C ILE A 273 -14.33 13.61 -1.39
N ILE A 274 -14.72 13.25 -0.16
CA ILE A 274 -14.11 13.82 1.06
C ILE A 274 -12.63 13.47 1.15
N SER A 275 -12.30 12.20 0.91
CA SER A 275 -10.92 11.75 0.94
C SER A 275 -10.07 12.42 -0.15
N MET A 276 -10.61 12.58 -1.36
CA MET A 276 -9.98 13.29 -2.46
C MET A 276 -9.72 14.77 -2.13
N ALA A 277 -10.71 15.46 -1.56
CA ALA A 277 -10.56 16.86 -1.15
C ALA A 277 -9.47 17.01 -0.08
N LEU A 278 -9.46 16.13 0.92
CA LEU A 278 -8.43 16.09 1.95
C LEU A 278 -7.04 15.77 1.37
N ARG A 279 -6.95 14.84 0.42
CA ARG A 279 -5.71 14.50 -0.27
C ARG A 279 -5.11 15.70 -0.98
N VAL A 280 -5.91 16.41 -1.75
CA VAL A 280 -5.48 17.63 -2.46
C VAL A 280 -5.04 18.71 -1.47
N ALA A 281 -5.75 18.89 -0.36
CA ALA A 281 -5.43 19.92 0.62
C ALA A 281 -4.17 19.57 1.46
N GLN A 282 -4.03 18.31 1.91
CA GLN A 282 -3.01 17.91 2.90
C GLN A 282 -1.76 17.28 2.28
N GLY A 283 -1.90 16.65 1.11
CA GLY A 283 -0.79 16.02 0.38
C GLY A 283 -0.42 14.59 0.82
N SER A 284 -0.80 14.14 2.01
CA SER A 284 -0.50 12.79 2.51
C SER A 284 -1.66 11.83 2.30
N ALA A 285 -1.42 10.70 1.62
CA ALA A 285 -2.42 9.65 1.43
C ALA A 285 -2.89 9.06 2.77
N THR A 286 -1.96 8.73 3.67
CA THR A 286 -2.28 8.16 4.99
C THR A 286 -3.11 9.12 5.84
N VAL A 287 -2.76 10.42 5.85
CA VAL A 287 -3.52 11.44 6.61
C VAL A 287 -4.90 11.63 6.01
N ALA A 288 -5.01 11.76 4.70
CA ALA A 288 -6.30 11.92 4.02
C ALA A 288 -7.22 10.72 4.29
N LEU A 289 -6.67 9.51 4.23
CA LEU A 289 -7.38 8.26 4.48
C LEU A 289 -7.90 8.17 5.91
N THR A 290 -7.06 8.41 6.92
CA THR A 290 -7.45 8.35 8.33
C THR A 290 -8.42 9.48 8.71
N THR A 291 -8.19 10.69 8.21
CA THR A 291 -9.07 11.84 8.48
C THR A 291 -10.45 11.66 7.83
N ALA A 292 -10.51 11.22 6.56
CA ALA A 292 -11.77 10.93 5.89
C ALA A 292 -12.57 9.84 6.61
N SER A 293 -11.89 8.77 7.05
CA SER A 293 -12.52 7.70 7.83
C SER A 293 -13.10 8.20 9.14
N ALA A 294 -12.37 9.06 9.85
CA ALA A 294 -12.84 9.65 11.09
C ALA A 294 -14.06 10.55 10.88
N LEU A 295 -14.11 11.33 9.78
CA LEU A 295 -15.24 12.18 9.42
C LEU A 295 -16.50 11.38 9.04
N ILE A 296 -16.32 10.26 8.35
CA ILE A 296 -17.43 9.42 7.86
C ILE A 296 -17.90 8.42 8.93
N ALA A 297 -17.09 8.11 9.93
CA ALA A 297 -17.40 7.12 10.96
C ALA A 297 -18.78 7.32 11.62
N PRO A 298 -19.23 8.56 12.00
CA PRO A 298 -20.57 8.76 12.54
C PRO A 298 -21.69 8.38 11.54
N THR A 299 -21.51 8.73 10.27
CA THR A 299 -22.49 8.38 9.21
C THR A 299 -22.58 6.88 9.01
N VAL A 300 -21.44 6.18 9.02
CA VAL A 300 -21.37 4.72 8.93
C VAL A 300 -22.01 4.07 10.15
N ALA A 301 -21.76 4.58 11.34
CA ALA A 301 -22.34 4.07 12.60
C ALA A 301 -23.87 4.28 12.67
N ALA A 302 -24.40 5.34 12.07
CA ALA A 302 -25.83 5.59 12.00
C ALA A 302 -26.56 4.72 10.93
N ALA A 303 -25.83 4.19 9.97
CA ALA A 303 -26.40 3.34 8.92
C ALA A 303 -26.58 1.89 9.43
N THR A 304 -27.83 1.44 9.53
CA THR A 304 -28.17 0.14 10.14
C THR A 304 -28.02 -1.06 9.18
N ASN A 305 -27.80 -0.81 7.89
CA ASN A 305 -27.90 -1.84 6.84
C ASN A 305 -26.54 -2.21 6.22
N LEU A 306 -25.42 -1.72 6.75
CA LEU A 306 -24.09 -1.95 6.17
C LEU A 306 -23.53 -3.31 6.62
N SER A 307 -23.23 -4.16 5.66
CA SER A 307 -22.50 -5.41 5.87
C SER A 307 -21.00 -5.14 6.06
N GLN A 308 -20.24 -6.15 6.51
CA GLN A 308 -18.77 -6.05 6.58
C GLN A 308 -18.12 -5.86 5.19
N LEU A 309 -18.76 -6.33 4.11
CA LEU A 309 -18.29 -6.09 2.75
C LEU A 309 -18.50 -4.63 2.34
N ASP A 310 -19.66 -4.04 2.67
CA ASP A 310 -19.92 -2.62 2.41
C ASP A 310 -18.89 -1.74 3.11
N LEU A 311 -18.59 -2.05 4.37
CA LEU A 311 -17.54 -1.34 5.12
C LEU A 311 -16.17 -1.46 4.45
N CYS A 312 -15.81 -2.64 3.93
CA CYS A 312 -14.57 -2.81 3.17
C CYS A 312 -14.57 -1.94 1.90
N PHE A 313 -15.67 -1.92 1.13
CA PHE A 313 -15.77 -1.09 -0.08
C PHE A 313 -15.73 0.41 0.25
N ILE A 314 -16.31 0.84 1.37
CA ILE A 314 -16.20 2.23 1.84
C ILE A 314 -14.72 2.56 2.15
N VAL A 315 -13.98 1.69 2.84
CA VAL A 315 -12.53 1.89 3.08
C VAL A 315 -11.75 1.95 1.77
N ILE A 316 -12.02 1.04 0.81
CA ILE A 316 -11.39 1.09 -0.52
C ILE A 316 -11.73 2.38 -1.26
N SER A 317 -12.95 2.87 -1.13
CA SER A 317 -13.37 4.15 -1.72
C SER A 317 -12.61 5.34 -1.12
N ILE A 318 -12.46 5.37 0.22
CA ILE A 318 -11.65 6.37 0.92
C ILE A 318 -10.19 6.28 0.47
N ALA A 319 -9.62 5.08 0.41
CA ALA A 319 -8.26 4.83 -0.05
C ALA A 319 -8.04 5.29 -1.50
N SER A 320 -9.03 5.06 -2.34
CA SER A 320 -9.04 5.53 -3.73
C SER A 320 -9.01 7.05 -3.82
N GLY A 321 -9.84 7.74 -3.03
CA GLY A 321 -9.83 9.20 -2.93
C GLY A 321 -8.50 9.73 -2.38
N ALA A 322 -7.92 9.05 -1.37
CA ALA A 322 -6.62 9.40 -0.80
C ALA A 322 -5.43 9.22 -1.76
N THR A 323 -5.63 8.53 -2.88
CA THR A 323 -4.56 8.27 -3.87
C THR A 323 -4.57 9.31 -4.99
N VAL A 324 -5.72 9.91 -5.36
CA VAL A 324 -5.81 10.85 -6.48
C VAL A 324 -5.00 12.13 -6.27
N PHE A 325 -4.59 12.75 -7.37
CA PHE A 325 -3.96 14.08 -7.40
C PHE A 325 -2.74 14.25 -6.48
N SER A 326 -1.85 13.24 -6.39
CA SER A 326 -0.53 13.43 -5.78
C SER A 326 0.20 14.57 -6.50
N HIS A 327 0.54 15.65 -5.78
CA HIS A 327 1.18 16.83 -6.36
C HIS A 327 2.26 17.42 -5.43
N VAL A 328 2.59 18.69 -5.58
CA VAL A 328 3.73 19.34 -4.92
C VAL A 328 3.69 19.37 -3.39
N ASN A 329 2.57 19.06 -2.77
CA ASN A 329 2.46 18.93 -1.30
C ASN A 329 2.68 17.48 -0.81
N ASP A 330 2.92 16.52 -1.73
CA ASP A 330 3.10 15.10 -1.42
C ASP A 330 4.58 14.70 -1.47
N SER A 331 5.03 13.97 -0.45
CA SER A 331 6.40 13.40 -0.41
C SER A 331 6.64 12.41 -1.54
N GLY A 332 5.65 11.57 -1.89
CA GLY A 332 5.73 10.62 -2.99
C GLY A 332 5.97 11.30 -4.35
N PHE A 333 5.33 12.45 -4.57
CA PHE A 333 5.54 13.28 -5.76
C PHE A 333 7.03 13.70 -5.88
N TRP A 334 7.61 14.20 -4.80
CA TRP A 334 9.01 14.64 -4.80
C TRP A 334 9.99 13.48 -4.85
N LEU A 335 9.67 12.33 -4.25
CA LEU A 335 10.49 11.13 -4.39
C LEU A 335 10.58 10.69 -5.85
N MET A 336 9.44 10.59 -6.53
CA MET A 336 9.42 10.21 -7.95
C MET A 336 10.13 11.24 -8.83
N SER A 337 9.89 12.54 -8.58
CA SER A 337 10.57 13.63 -9.28
C SER A 337 12.10 13.52 -9.17
N ARG A 338 12.60 13.33 -7.94
CA ARG A 338 14.04 13.31 -7.66
C ARG A 338 14.72 12.02 -8.12
N PHE A 339 14.11 10.86 -7.86
CA PHE A 339 14.71 9.59 -8.26
C PHE A 339 14.76 9.39 -9.77
N LEU A 340 13.79 9.92 -10.49
CA LEU A 340 13.78 9.86 -11.96
C LEU A 340 14.34 11.13 -12.64
N GLU A 341 14.89 12.05 -11.85
CA GLU A 341 15.42 13.34 -12.32
C GLU A 341 14.45 14.10 -13.24
N MET A 342 13.13 14.04 -12.89
CA MET A 342 12.08 14.74 -13.61
C MET A 342 11.87 16.15 -13.05
N ASP A 343 11.60 17.12 -13.94
CA ASP A 343 11.13 18.43 -13.50
C ASP A 343 9.68 18.36 -12.97
N THR A 344 9.28 19.38 -12.22
CA THR A 344 7.94 19.45 -11.60
C THR A 344 6.82 19.33 -12.63
N LYS A 345 6.98 19.94 -13.81
CA LYS A 345 5.97 19.91 -14.86
C LYS A 345 5.79 18.51 -15.44
N THR A 346 6.88 17.79 -15.68
CA THR A 346 6.86 16.40 -16.15
C THR A 346 6.27 15.49 -15.08
N THR A 347 6.65 15.68 -13.81
CA THR A 347 6.12 14.90 -12.69
C THR A 347 4.61 15.08 -12.54
N LEU A 348 4.08 16.31 -12.65
CA LEU A 348 2.64 16.58 -12.66
C LEU A 348 1.92 15.90 -13.83
N LYS A 349 2.54 15.87 -15.02
CA LYS A 349 1.92 15.25 -16.20
C LYS A 349 2.02 13.73 -16.24
N THR A 350 2.87 13.14 -15.43
CA THR A 350 3.15 11.70 -15.43
C THR A 350 2.75 11.05 -14.13
N TRP A 351 3.40 11.34 -13.02
CA TRP A 351 3.14 10.75 -11.71
C TRP A 351 1.76 11.10 -11.16
N THR A 352 1.39 12.40 -11.16
CA THR A 352 0.07 12.84 -10.70
C THR A 352 -1.06 12.17 -11.47
N MET A 353 -0.89 12.01 -12.80
CA MET A 353 -1.89 11.33 -13.63
C MET A 353 -1.94 9.83 -13.36
N LEU A 354 -0.82 9.20 -13.04
CA LEU A 354 -0.77 7.79 -12.65
C LEU A 354 -1.53 7.57 -11.33
N GLU A 355 -1.23 8.35 -10.29
CA GLU A 355 -1.92 8.28 -9.00
C GLU A 355 -3.43 8.53 -9.15
N THR A 356 -3.79 9.52 -9.98
CA THR A 356 -5.18 9.82 -10.30
C THR A 356 -5.86 8.64 -10.99
N SER A 357 -5.19 7.99 -11.93
CA SER A 357 -5.69 6.79 -12.61
C SER A 357 -5.91 5.63 -11.64
N ILE A 358 -4.97 5.40 -10.71
CA ILE A 358 -5.11 4.39 -9.65
C ILE A 358 -6.37 4.66 -8.83
N GLY A 359 -6.52 5.90 -8.34
CA GLY A 359 -7.62 6.27 -7.48
C GLY A 359 -8.98 6.13 -8.17
N PHE A 360 -9.14 6.62 -9.41
CA PHE A 360 -10.41 6.49 -10.13
C PHE A 360 -10.75 5.04 -10.46
N VAL A 361 -9.79 4.21 -10.89
CA VAL A 361 -10.03 2.79 -11.13
C VAL A 361 -10.41 2.08 -9.84
N GLY A 362 -9.72 2.37 -8.73
CA GLY A 362 -10.03 1.81 -7.41
C GLY A 362 -11.43 2.19 -6.93
N PHE A 363 -11.83 3.45 -7.11
CA PHE A 363 -13.18 3.92 -6.78
C PHE A 363 -14.26 3.21 -7.60
N ILE A 364 -14.05 3.07 -8.92
CA ILE A 364 -15.00 2.38 -9.78
C ILE A 364 -15.17 0.92 -9.34
N ILE A 365 -14.07 0.23 -9.02
CA ILE A 365 -14.13 -1.16 -8.54
C ILE A 365 -14.85 -1.25 -7.18
N ALA A 366 -14.58 -0.33 -6.25
CA ALA A 366 -15.27 -0.29 -4.96
C ALA A 366 -16.77 -0.04 -5.14
N LEU A 367 -17.13 0.91 -6.03
CA LEU A 367 -18.54 1.22 -6.33
C LEU A 367 -19.27 0.03 -6.96
N ILE A 368 -18.63 -0.63 -7.94
CA ILE A 368 -19.21 -1.84 -8.56
C ILE A 368 -19.37 -2.94 -7.51
N GLY A 369 -18.36 -3.16 -6.66
CA GLY A 369 -18.41 -4.15 -5.59
C GLY A 369 -19.58 -3.90 -4.63
N SER A 370 -19.78 -2.66 -4.19
CA SER A 370 -20.87 -2.28 -3.28
C SER A 370 -22.28 -2.36 -3.90
N ILE A 371 -22.38 -2.43 -5.22
CA ILE A 371 -23.69 -2.62 -5.91
C ILE A 371 -24.02 -4.11 -6.08
N ILE A 372 -22.98 -4.95 -6.24
CA ILE A 372 -23.15 -6.38 -6.52
C ILE A 372 -23.35 -7.20 -5.24
N PHE A 373 -22.69 -6.82 -4.17
CA PHE A 373 -22.65 -7.56 -2.90
C PHE A 373 -23.33 -6.81 -1.78
#